data_b10818796585b557dba4ee2da94f6b9f
#
_entry.id   b10818796585b557dba4ee2da94f6b9f
#
_cell.length_a   1.000
_cell.length_b   1.000
_cell.length_c   1.000
_cell.angle_alpha   90.00
_cell.angle_beta   90.00
_cell.angle_gamma   90.00
#
_symmetry.space_group_name_H-M   'P 1'
#
loop_
_entity.id
_entity.type
_entity.pdbx_description
1 polymer ?
#
loop_
_entity_poly.entity_id
_entity_poly.type
_entity_poly.pdbx_seq_one_letter_code
_entity_poly.pdbx_strand_id
1 'polypeptide(L)'
;MSSLGSGPIYAIQEVLGKGKGLIATRKIPRGTRILSEEPIIRVPEAVLDGHTLTASIHRQVDALTPEQREAFFSMHNIYSNDPASRCLGTIQTNALPFGDKVMEAGIFLDACRINHACDNNAQKGWNDMIKRHTVHALRDIEEGEEITIYYLSIVNNRKSRQEALERKLKFTCSCRLCSLPPDQSQESDRRLDEILRLDSLIARDGFMGILSNPLQKLRYVDQQIQLYNEQGPNDVGLPRAFLDAAQIAIANGDLARARIFIERALFGWIVLVGEDNSNVLQYRHLLQDPSKHELYGISKKWKTAVGDTPQGLDPKAFDDWLWRREKAQRPGQLADFRNRMTFPGFDDLPDENDVSPEFYTSSDGFTYRARRHWLFLAEIVDFNTLFRLWMDVKDIDGKTIPLYFYTDGRGRELAPSQIQKGYTAAILYAQQHKFLSLETGIRHEEPTNIKVLLYCHQNHKLSLHF
;
A
#
# COMPACT_ATOMS: atom_id res chain seq x y z
N MET A 1 28.53 24.87 -18.60
CA MET A 1 28.60 24.58 -17.15
C MET A 1 28.46 25.92 -16.44
N SER A 2 27.25 26.30 -16.06
CA SER A 2 26.99 27.51 -15.30
C SER A 2 27.36 27.24 -13.84
N SER A 3 28.20 28.11 -13.26
CA SER A 3 28.58 28.09 -11.84
C SER A 3 27.32 28.06 -10.96
N LEU A 4 27.05 26.92 -10.35
CA LEU A 4 26.08 26.82 -9.27
C LEU A 4 26.50 27.81 -8.18
N GLY A 5 25.67 28.80 -7.87
CA GLY A 5 25.94 29.85 -6.88
C GLY A 5 26.42 29.27 -5.56
N SER A 6 27.48 29.84 -5.01
CA SER A 6 28.22 29.41 -3.81
C SER A 6 27.49 29.65 -2.47
N GLY A 7 26.22 30.01 -2.45
CA GLY A 7 25.44 30.31 -1.26
C GLY A 7 24.63 29.13 -0.72
N PRO A 8 24.11 29.23 0.52
CA PRO A 8 23.23 28.22 1.11
C PRO A 8 21.96 28.03 0.26
N ILE A 9 21.46 26.80 0.20
CA ILE A 9 20.30 26.46 -0.64
C ILE A 9 18.96 26.74 0.05
N TYR A 10 18.96 27.11 1.32
CA TYR A 10 17.81 27.56 2.10
C TYR A 10 18.23 28.65 3.10
N ALA A 11 17.24 29.37 3.61
CA ALA A 11 17.38 30.28 4.72
C ALA A 11 16.23 30.08 5.71
N ILE A 12 16.50 30.28 7.00
CA ILE A 12 15.46 30.28 8.04
C ILE A 12 14.81 31.67 8.03
N GLN A 13 13.49 31.71 7.80
CA GLN A 13 12.70 32.93 7.72
C GLN A 13 11.40 32.80 8.50
N GLU A 14 10.76 33.92 8.83
CA GLU A 14 9.40 33.90 9.38
C GLU A 14 8.39 33.49 8.29
N VAL A 15 7.55 32.54 8.64
CA VAL A 15 6.45 32.05 7.78
C VAL A 15 5.13 32.42 8.44
N LEU A 16 4.29 33.13 7.71
CA LEU A 16 3.02 33.65 8.23
C LEU A 16 2.17 32.54 8.86
N GLY A 17 1.84 32.71 10.13
CA GLY A 17 1.01 31.77 10.90
C GLY A 17 1.68 30.46 11.31
N LYS A 18 3.00 30.28 11.02
CA LYS A 18 3.75 29.06 11.35
C LYS A 18 5.04 29.30 12.15
N GLY A 19 5.39 30.56 12.40
CA GLY A 19 6.68 30.95 12.98
C GLY A 19 7.84 30.77 11.99
N LYS A 20 9.00 30.36 12.46
CA LYS A 20 10.17 30.17 11.60
C LYS A 20 10.04 28.89 10.77
N GLY A 21 10.46 28.98 9.50
CA GLY A 21 10.51 27.86 8.56
C GLY A 21 11.74 27.94 7.66
N LEU A 22 11.98 26.92 6.85
CA LEU A 22 13.06 26.90 5.86
C LEU A 22 12.50 27.32 4.50
N ILE A 23 13.08 28.33 3.89
CA ILE A 23 12.72 28.84 2.57
C ILE A 23 13.86 28.55 1.59
N ALA A 24 13.55 27.97 0.44
CA ALA A 24 14.53 27.75 -0.60
C ALA A 24 15.08 29.09 -1.14
N THR A 25 16.41 29.26 -1.21
CA THR A 25 17.07 30.47 -1.72
C THR A 25 17.43 30.37 -3.19
N ARG A 26 17.19 29.22 -3.76
CA ARG A 26 17.33 28.90 -5.20
C ARG A 26 16.55 27.64 -5.50
N LYS A 27 16.35 27.32 -6.79
CA LYS A 27 15.74 26.06 -7.19
C LYS A 27 16.54 24.86 -6.63
N ILE A 28 15.84 23.93 -5.97
CA ILE A 28 16.39 22.69 -5.40
C ILE A 28 15.83 21.52 -6.22
N PRO A 29 16.66 20.82 -7.00
CA PRO A 29 16.22 19.65 -7.76
C PRO A 29 15.75 18.49 -6.89
N ARG A 30 14.82 17.68 -7.40
CA ARG A 30 14.37 16.43 -6.80
C ARG A 30 15.55 15.51 -6.45
N GLY A 31 15.52 14.91 -5.25
CA GLY A 31 16.55 14.00 -4.73
C GLY A 31 17.77 14.75 -4.11
N THR A 32 17.82 16.08 -4.18
CA THR A 32 18.88 16.84 -3.53
C THR A 32 18.80 16.66 -2.01
N ARG A 33 19.95 16.34 -1.38
CA ARG A 33 20.07 16.44 0.09
C ARG A 33 20.11 17.90 0.49
N ILE A 34 19.04 18.38 1.14
CA ILE A 34 18.87 19.78 1.54
C ILE A 34 19.71 20.08 2.76
N LEU A 35 19.68 19.18 3.75
CA LEU A 35 20.48 19.31 4.96
C LEU A 35 20.95 17.94 5.49
N SER A 36 21.98 17.98 6.32
CA SER A 36 22.54 16.82 7.01
C SER A 36 23.10 17.29 8.36
N GLU A 37 22.48 16.88 9.48
CA GLU A 37 22.77 17.39 10.81
C GLU A 37 23.03 16.29 11.83
N GLU A 38 23.89 16.58 12.81
CA GLU A 38 24.00 15.81 14.04
C GLU A 38 23.05 16.38 15.08
N PRO A 39 22.52 15.56 15.99
CA PRO A 39 21.67 16.05 17.06
C PRO A 39 22.50 16.85 18.08
N ILE A 40 22.02 18.04 18.45
CA ILE A 40 22.60 18.84 19.52
C ILE A 40 22.13 18.38 20.92
N ILE A 41 20.98 17.72 21.00
CA ILE A 41 20.44 17.06 22.19
C ILE A 41 19.94 15.69 21.79
N ARG A 42 20.26 14.67 22.59
CA ARG A 42 19.81 13.29 22.40
C ARG A 42 18.88 12.88 23.55
N VAL A 43 17.71 12.40 23.18
CA VAL A 43 16.76 11.83 24.14
C VAL A 43 16.89 10.31 24.04
N PRO A 44 17.41 9.63 25.08
CA PRO A 44 17.66 8.19 25.04
C PRO A 44 16.35 7.40 25.07
N GLU A 45 16.37 6.20 24.43
CA GLU A 45 15.28 5.23 24.43
C GLU A 45 15.03 4.63 25.82
N ALA A 46 16.07 4.51 26.64
CA ALA A 46 15.96 3.86 27.94
C ALA A 46 14.93 4.59 28.81
N VAL A 47 14.02 3.82 29.38
CA VAL A 47 13.08 4.27 30.41
C VAL A 47 13.87 4.72 31.63
N LEU A 48 14.47 5.92 31.53
CA LEU A 48 14.98 6.63 32.67
C LEU A 48 13.77 7.11 33.46
N ASP A 49 13.84 7.04 34.80
CA ASP A 49 12.85 7.77 35.58
C ASP A 49 12.85 9.25 35.18
N GLY A 50 11.71 9.92 35.36
CA GLY A 50 11.53 11.29 34.90
C GLY A 50 12.58 12.27 35.41
N HIS A 51 13.16 12.05 36.62
CA HIS A 51 14.21 12.89 37.20
C HIS A 51 15.54 12.68 36.47
N THR A 52 15.93 11.45 36.21
CA THR A 52 17.18 11.11 35.50
C THR A 52 17.15 11.63 34.07
N LEU A 53 16.01 11.50 33.37
CA LEU A 53 15.82 12.05 32.03
C LEU A 53 15.96 13.58 32.06
N THR A 54 15.24 14.25 32.94
CA THR A 54 15.28 15.71 33.10
C THR A 54 16.69 16.19 33.38
N ALA A 55 17.39 15.57 34.32
CA ALA A 55 18.79 15.92 34.66
C ALA A 55 19.75 15.71 33.48
N SER A 56 19.54 14.65 32.69
CA SER A 56 20.33 14.37 31.47
C SER A 56 20.12 15.50 30.41
N ILE A 57 18.85 15.88 30.20
CA ILE A 57 18.48 16.93 29.25
C ILE A 57 19.10 18.28 29.68
N HIS A 58 18.95 18.66 30.95
CA HIS A 58 19.52 19.92 31.45
C HIS A 58 21.05 19.98 31.26
N ARG A 59 21.78 18.92 31.60
CA ARG A 59 23.23 18.83 31.33
C ARG A 59 23.60 19.04 29.87
N GLN A 60 22.82 18.45 28.94
CA GLN A 60 23.06 18.64 27.51
C GLN A 60 22.79 20.08 27.07
N VAL A 61 21.69 20.69 27.57
CA VAL A 61 21.35 22.09 27.28
C VAL A 61 22.40 23.06 27.85
N ASP A 62 22.95 22.77 29.04
CA ASP A 62 23.99 23.58 29.67
C ASP A 62 25.34 23.45 28.93
N ALA A 63 25.58 22.35 28.24
CA ALA A 63 26.76 22.13 27.42
C ALA A 63 26.68 22.75 26.00
N LEU A 64 25.52 23.27 25.58
CA LEU A 64 25.36 23.95 24.29
C LEU A 64 26.17 25.26 24.25
N THR A 65 26.65 25.60 23.04
CA THR A 65 27.20 26.97 22.83
C THR A 65 26.13 28.05 23.03
N PRO A 66 26.49 29.29 23.30
CA PRO A 66 25.49 30.36 23.43
C PRO A 66 24.55 30.46 22.24
N GLU A 67 25.06 30.32 21.01
CA GLU A 67 24.30 30.37 19.76
C GLU A 67 23.35 29.18 19.63
N GLN A 68 23.80 27.95 19.95
CA GLN A 68 22.97 26.76 19.96
C GLN A 68 21.86 26.85 21.00
N ARG A 69 22.19 27.36 22.18
CA ARG A 69 21.23 27.53 23.28
C ARG A 69 20.15 28.56 22.93
N GLU A 70 20.55 29.71 22.35
CA GLU A 70 19.60 30.70 21.84
C GLU A 70 18.70 30.07 20.75
N ALA A 71 19.30 29.39 19.78
CA ALA A 71 18.56 28.69 18.74
C ALA A 71 17.59 27.66 19.31
N PHE A 72 17.99 26.84 20.27
CA PHE A 72 17.13 25.85 20.93
C PHE A 72 15.93 26.51 21.62
N PHE A 73 16.15 27.54 22.44
CA PHE A 73 15.06 28.23 23.14
C PHE A 73 14.19 29.11 22.25
N SER A 74 14.61 29.39 21.02
CA SER A 74 13.79 30.08 20.02
C SER A 74 12.86 29.11 19.23
N MET A 75 12.96 27.80 19.48
CA MET A 75 12.04 26.82 18.88
C MET A 75 10.64 26.92 19.50
N HIS A 76 9.65 26.52 18.73
CA HIS A 76 8.26 26.51 19.20
C HIS A 76 8.06 25.55 20.37
N ASN A 77 7.22 25.96 21.33
CA ASN A 77 6.87 25.16 22.50
C ASN A 77 5.35 25.24 22.72
N ILE A 78 4.65 24.12 22.50
CA ILE A 78 3.18 24.03 22.69
C ILE A 78 2.78 23.86 24.15
N TYR A 79 3.74 23.67 25.05
CA TYR A 79 3.52 23.48 26.48
C TYR A 79 3.74 24.81 27.23
N SER A 80 3.95 24.73 28.55
CA SER A 80 4.21 25.91 29.36
C SER A 80 5.59 26.49 29.10
N ASN A 81 5.69 27.82 29.09
CA ASN A 81 6.98 28.57 29.10
C ASN A 81 7.56 28.75 30.50
N ASP A 82 7.01 28.06 31.51
CA ASP A 82 7.62 28.04 32.84
C ASP A 82 9.08 27.57 32.76
N PRO A 83 10.04 28.31 33.38
CA PRO A 83 11.46 27.97 33.27
C PRO A 83 11.82 26.52 33.63
N ALA A 84 11.11 25.92 34.59
CA ALA A 84 11.37 24.55 35.03
C ALA A 84 10.97 23.49 33.97
N SER A 85 9.94 23.79 33.18
CA SER A 85 9.39 22.85 32.17
C SER A 85 9.77 23.19 30.71
N ARG A 86 10.33 24.39 30.47
CA ARG A 86 10.61 24.92 29.13
C ARG A 86 11.49 23.99 28.30
N CYS A 87 12.56 23.45 28.87
CA CYS A 87 13.47 22.54 28.17
C CYS A 87 12.71 21.28 27.66
N LEU A 88 11.97 20.64 28.54
CA LEU A 88 11.19 19.44 28.20
C LEU A 88 10.10 19.75 27.18
N GLY A 89 9.38 20.87 27.37
CA GLY A 89 8.33 21.28 26.43
C GLY A 89 8.87 21.57 25.03
N THR A 90 10.05 22.24 24.93
CA THR A 90 10.72 22.45 23.64
C THR A 90 11.11 21.13 22.98
N ILE A 91 11.66 20.17 23.73
CA ILE A 91 12.02 18.85 23.21
C ILE A 91 10.77 18.08 22.76
N GLN A 92 9.75 17.99 23.61
CA GLN A 92 8.51 17.27 23.27
C GLN A 92 7.80 17.84 22.03
N THR A 93 7.96 19.14 21.77
CA THR A 93 7.38 19.79 20.59
C THR A 93 8.17 19.50 19.31
N ASN A 94 9.51 19.48 19.39
CA ASN A 94 10.37 19.56 18.19
C ASN A 94 11.21 18.33 17.92
N ALA A 95 11.41 17.41 18.88
CA ALA A 95 12.33 16.29 18.71
C ALA A 95 11.92 15.39 17.53
N LEU A 96 12.90 15.07 16.70
CA LEU A 96 12.76 14.17 15.56
C LEU A 96 13.35 12.81 15.91
N PRO A 97 12.73 11.70 15.44
CA PRO A 97 13.27 10.36 15.65
C PRO A 97 14.61 10.20 14.92
N PHE A 98 15.55 9.47 15.53
CA PHE A 98 16.81 9.07 14.93
C PHE A 98 17.28 7.70 15.45
N GLY A 99 18.29 7.12 14.81
CA GLY A 99 18.82 5.80 15.16
C GLY A 99 18.07 4.66 14.50
N ASP A 100 18.60 3.46 14.65
CA ASP A 100 18.05 2.20 14.07
C ASP A 100 16.81 1.73 14.84
N LYS A 101 16.66 2.19 16.06
CA LYS A 101 15.58 1.82 16.95
C LYS A 101 14.60 2.98 17.06
N VAL A 102 13.33 2.67 16.98
CA VAL A 102 12.20 3.62 16.85
C VAL A 102 12.06 4.58 18.04
N MET A 103 12.86 4.44 19.09
CA MET A 103 12.65 5.10 20.39
C MET A 103 13.68 6.19 20.72
N GLU A 104 14.68 6.42 19.86
CA GLU A 104 15.60 7.54 20.07
C GLU A 104 15.09 8.79 19.36
N ALA A 105 15.19 9.93 20.01
CA ALA A 105 14.82 11.22 19.47
C ALA A 105 15.88 12.30 19.76
N GLY A 106 15.97 13.29 18.90
CA GLY A 106 16.95 14.36 19.06
C GLY A 106 16.48 15.71 18.57
N ILE A 107 17.17 16.74 19.02
CA ILE A 107 17.02 18.11 18.55
C ILE A 107 18.11 18.42 17.53
N PHE A 108 17.68 18.96 16.40
CA PHE A 108 18.51 19.41 15.28
C PHE A 108 18.24 20.90 15.05
N LEU A 109 19.28 21.69 14.75
CA LEU A 109 19.14 23.14 14.70
C LEU A 109 18.23 23.63 13.59
N ASP A 110 18.36 23.05 12.41
CA ASP A 110 17.60 23.47 11.22
C ASP A 110 16.46 22.48 10.91
N ALA A 111 16.69 21.16 11.01
CA ALA A 111 15.66 20.17 10.69
C ALA A 111 14.41 20.30 11.57
N CYS A 112 14.57 20.67 12.85
CA CYS A 112 13.46 20.91 13.77
C CYS A 112 12.67 22.19 13.47
N ARG A 113 13.11 23.03 12.53
CA ARG A 113 12.40 24.25 12.10
C ARG A 113 11.61 24.07 10.80
N ILE A 114 11.74 22.91 10.17
CA ILE A 114 10.97 22.62 8.95
C ILE A 114 9.50 22.42 9.32
N ASN A 115 8.64 23.25 8.77
CA ASN A 115 7.20 23.20 9.03
C ASN A 115 6.51 21.99 8.35
N HIS A 116 5.29 21.75 8.77
CA HIS A 116 4.45 20.69 8.26
C HIS A 116 3.65 21.08 7.01
N ALA A 117 3.60 20.18 6.03
CA ALA A 117 2.53 20.12 5.06
C ALA A 117 2.10 18.65 4.88
N CYS A 118 0.79 18.41 4.63
CA CYS A 118 0.28 17.07 4.32
C CYS A 118 0.70 16.59 2.93
N ASP A 119 1.03 17.52 2.03
CA ASP A 119 1.61 17.33 0.70
C ASP A 119 3.05 17.88 0.66
N ASN A 120 3.82 17.51 1.66
CA ASN A 120 5.21 17.93 1.88
C ASN A 120 6.08 17.77 0.63
N ASN A 121 7.08 18.66 0.48
CA ASN A 121 8.03 18.64 -0.63
C ASN A 121 9.41 18.11 -0.26
N ALA A 122 9.62 17.73 1.00
CA ALA A 122 10.87 17.15 1.47
C ALA A 122 10.63 15.96 2.42
N GLN A 123 11.51 14.97 2.39
CA GLN A 123 11.50 13.81 3.27
C GLN A 123 12.65 13.86 4.25
N LYS A 124 12.32 13.65 5.53
CA LYS A 124 13.31 13.55 6.63
C LYS A 124 13.61 12.08 6.92
N GLY A 125 14.82 11.80 7.38
CA GLY A 125 15.20 10.47 7.82
C GLY A 125 16.57 10.45 8.50
N TRP A 126 16.79 9.42 9.32
CA TRP A 126 18.11 9.14 9.87
C TRP A 126 18.92 8.34 8.86
N ASN A 127 20.14 8.76 8.60
CA ASN A 127 21.09 8.00 7.80
C ASN A 127 22.15 7.37 8.72
N ASP A 128 22.05 6.09 8.88
CA ASP A 128 22.86 5.29 9.78
C ASP A 128 24.32 5.18 9.39
N MET A 129 24.59 5.26 8.08
CA MET A 129 25.96 5.15 7.56
C MET A 129 26.81 6.36 7.94
N ILE A 130 26.20 7.54 7.96
CA ILE A 130 26.90 8.79 8.29
C ILE A 130 26.50 9.34 9.67
N LYS A 131 25.60 8.64 10.40
CA LYS A 131 25.10 9.03 11.73
C LYS A 131 24.54 10.45 11.78
N ARG A 132 23.75 10.82 10.76
CA ARG A 132 23.18 12.16 10.63
C ARG A 132 21.70 12.10 10.25
N HIS A 133 20.97 13.09 10.71
CA HIS A 133 19.61 13.35 10.22
C HIS A 133 19.70 14.08 8.89
N THR A 134 19.03 13.55 7.87
CA THR A 134 19.05 14.09 6.50
C THR A 134 17.66 14.49 6.05
N VAL A 135 17.59 15.49 5.20
CA VAL A 135 16.35 15.89 4.53
C VAL A 135 16.61 15.98 3.03
N HIS A 136 15.75 15.35 2.24
CA HIS A 136 15.88 15.27 0.78
C HIS A 136 14.63 15.82 0.10
N ALA A 137 14.84 16.51 -1.03
CA ALA A 137 13.75 17.05 -1.85
C ALA A 137 12.99 15.91 -2.55
N LEU A 138 11.67 15.83 -2.36
CA LEU A 138 10.79 14.83 -3.00
C LEU A 138 10.44 15.20 -4.46
N ARG A 139 10.44 16.48 -4.75
CA ARG A 139 10.24 17.09 -6.07
C ARG A 139 11.15 18.29 -6.23
N ASP A 140 11.15 18.90 -7.40
CA ASP A 140 11.76 20.22 -7.56
C ASP A 140 11.07 21.20 -6.61
N ILE A 141 11.86 21.98 -5.87
CA ILE A 141 11.41 23.06 -4.97
C ILE A 141 11.91 24.36 -5.60
N GLU A 142 10.99 25.27 -5.87
CA GLU A 142 11.33 26.52 -6.52
C GLU A 142 11.92 27.54 -5.52
N GLU A 143 12.67 28.51 -6.01
CA GLU A 143 13.18 29.62 -5.19
C GLU A 143 12.01 30.36 -4.52
N GLY A 144 12.15 30.68 -3.23
CA GLY A 144 11.11 31.30 -2.41
C GLY A 144 10.05 30.33 -1.87
N GLU A 145 10.08 29.08 -2.27
CA GLU A 145 9.14 28.06 -1.76
C GLU A 145 9.55 27.60 -0.35
N GLU A 146 8.56 27.41 0.53
CA GLU A 146 8.78 26.82 1.85
C GLU A 146 9.12 25.34 1.74
N ILE A 147 10.20 24.90 2.36
CA ILE A 147 10.57 23.49 2.52
C ILE A 147 9.73 22.91 3.65
N THR A 148 8.99 21.84 3.38
CA THR A 148 8.05 21.26 4.32
C THR A 148 8.22 19.74 4.43
N ILE A 149 7.98 19.21 5.65
CA ILE A 149 8.02 17.77 5.93
C ILE A 149 6.67 17.30 6.50
N TYR A 150 6.48 15.98 6.55
CA TYR A 150 5.31 15.37 7.17
C TYR A 150 5.59 15.04 8.65
N TYR A 151 4.73 15.53 9.57
CA TYR A 151 4.93 15.34 11.01
C TYR A 151 4.29 14.05 11.55
N LEU A 152 3.26 13.56 10.88
CA LEU A 152 2.56 12.36 11.32
C LEU A 152 3.28 11.09 10.85
N SER A 153 3.01 9.97 11.51
CA SER A 153 3.64 8.68 11.16
C SER A 153 2.94 7.94 10.02
N ILE A 154 1.65 8.21 9.82
CA ILE A 154 0.81 7.50 8.84
C ILE A 154 0.04 8.53 8.01
N VAL A 155 0.04 8.35 6.70
CA VAL A 155 -0.79 9.13 5.78
C VAL A 155 -2.24 8.68 5.94
N ASN A 156 -3.14 9.62 6.16
CA ASN A 156 -4.56 9.37 6.40
C ASN A 156 -5.42 10.38 5.65
N ASN A 157 -6.76 10.19 5.67
CA ASN A 157 -7.72 11.17 5.20
C ASN A 157 -7.63 12.50 5.98
N ARG A 158 -8.22 13.57 5.43
CA ARG A 158 -8.14 14.92 5.98
C ARG A 158 -8.59 15.00 7.44
N LYS A 159 -9.73 14.36 7.78
CA LYS A 159 -10.26 14.39 9.14
C LYS A 159 -9.27 13.81 10.14
N SER A 160 -8.76 12.62 9.90
CA SER A 160 -7.79 11.96 10.77
C SER A 160 -6.49 12.74 10.92
N ARG A 161 -6.01 13.38 9.82
CA ARG A 161 -4.80 14.24 9.88
C ARG A 161 -5.03 15.44 10.77
N GLN A 162 -6.13 16.18 10.58
CA GLN A 162 -6.45 17.36 11.38
C GLN A 162 -6.60 17.03 12.86
N GLU A 163 -7.35 15.96 13.18
CA GLU A 163 -7.51 15.49 14.56
C GLU A 163 -6.17 15.10 15.21
N ALA A 164 -5.26 14.46 14.46
CA ALA A 164 -3.95 14.08 14.97
C ALA A 164 -3.04 15.29 15.20
N LEU A 165 -3.04 16.27 14.30
CA LEU A 165 -2.25 17.49 14.43
C LEU A 165 -2.76 18.35 15.59
N GLU A 166 -4.08 18.54 15.69
CA GLU A 166 -4.66 19.29 16.81
C GLU A 166 -4.37 18.64 18.16
N ARG A 167 -4.55 17.32 18.26
CA ARG A 167 -4.31 16.59 19.50
C ARG A 167 -2.85 16.62 19.93
N LYS A 168 -1.91 16.39 18.97
CA LYS A 168 -0.49 16.21 19.27
C LYS A 168 0.29 17.53 19.28
N LEU A 169 -0.03 18.46 18.40
CA LEU A 169 0.78 19.63 18.11
C LEU A 169 0.02 20.96 18.22
N LYS A 170 -1.29 20.90 18.58
CA LYS A 170 -2.14 22.06 18.87
C LYS A 170 -2.27 23.05 17.71
N PHE A 171 -2.32 22.56 16.48
CA PHE A 171 -2.61 23.42 15.34
C PHE A 171 -3.49 22.70 14.29
N THR A 172 -4.22 23.51 13.50
CA THR A 172 -4.99 23.09 12.34
C THR A 172 -4.19 23.35 11.06
N CYS A 173 -3.94 22.31 10.26
CA CYS A 173 -3.16 22.44 9.04
C CYS A 173 -3.97 23.13 7.93
N SER A 174 -3.37 24.13 7.29
CA SER A 174 -3.91 24.87 6.14
C SER A 174 -3.10 24.70 4.85
N CYS A 175 -2.34 23.58 4.71
CA CYS A 175 -1.60 23.30 3.48
C CYS A 175 -2.54 23.11 2.28
N ARG A 176 -1.99 23.10 1.06
CA ARG A 176 -2.73 22.94 -0.18
C ARG A 176 -3.69 21.73 -0.13
N LEU A 177 -3.21 20.57 0.33
CA LEU A 177 -4.04 19.35 0.42
C LEU A 177 -5.20 19.50 1.43
N CYS A 178 -4.99 20.19 2.54
CA CYS A 178 -6.03 20.44 3.54
C CYS A 178 -7.01 21.55 3.13
N SER A 179 -6.63 22.38 2.15
CA SER A 179 -7.42 23.50 1.63
C SER A 179 -8.09 23.20 0.28
N LEU A 180 -8.08 21.94 -0.16
CA LEU A 180 -8.77 21.53 -1.39
C LEU A 180 -10.28 21.84 -1.31
N PRO A 181 -10.92 22.20 -2.44
CA PRO A 181 -12.37 22.25 -2.54
C PRO A 181 -13.03 20.95 -2.09
N PRO A 182 -14.28 20.99 -1.59
CA PRO A 182 -14.95 19.82 -0.99
C PRO A 182 -14.90 18.56 -1.85
N ASP A 183 -15.23 18.65 -3.14
CA ASP A 183 -15.25 17.49 -4.05
C ASP A 183 -13.84 16.89 -4.26
N GLN A 184 -12.82 17.73 -4.42
CA GLN A 184 -11.44 17.29 -4.57
C GLN A 184 -10.90 16.71 -3.26
N SER A 185 -11.29 17.29 -2.11
CA SER A 185 -10.94 16.76 -0.79
C SER A 185 -11.54 15.39 -0.56
N GLN A 186 -12.81 15.20 -0.91
CA GLN A 186 -13.50 13.92 -0.79
C GLN A 186 -12.85 12.83 -1.66
N GLU A 187 -12.51 13.17 -2.91
CA GLU A 187 -11.84 12.23 -3.81
C GLU A 187 -10.41 11.89 -3.34
N SER A 188 -9.67 12.88 -2.82
CA SER A 188 -8.37 12.63 -2.19
C SER A 188 -8.50 11.71 -0.97
N ASP A 189 -9.48 11.95 -0.11
CA ASP A 189 -9.71 11.13 1.09
C ASP A 189 -10.11 9.69 0.71
N ARG A 190 -10.96 9.52 -0.31
CA ARG A 190 -11.32 8.19 -0.85
C ARG A 190 -10.09 7.41 -1.32
N ARG A 191 -9.17 8.07 -2.05
CA ARG A 191 -7.92 7.44 -2.50
C ARG A 191 -7.03 7.03 -1.33
N LEU A 192 -6.88 7.89 -0.32
CA LEU A 192 -6.06 7.60 0.85
C LEU A 192 -6.63 6.46 1.69
N ASP A 193 -7.94 6.43 1.91
CA ASP A 193 -8.61 5.34 2.62
C ASP A 193 -8.47 4.00 1.86
N GLU A 194 -8.57 4.03 0.52
CA GLU A 194 -8.38 2.84 -0.31
C GLU A 194 -6.91 2.36 -0.31
N ILE A 195 -5.93 3.28 -0.33
CA ILE A 195 -4.50 2.93 -0.16
C ILE A 195 -4.27 2.18 1.16
N LEU A 196 -4.84 2.66 2.26
CA LEU A 196 -4.72 2.00 3.58
C LEU A 196 -5.43 0.65 3.62
N ARG A 197 -6.59 0.54 2.96
CA ARG A 197 -7.31 -0.73 2.82
C ARG A 197 -6.48 -1.76 2.05
N LEU A 198 -5.88 -1.35 0.94
CA LEU A 198 -5.01 -2.20 0.13
C LEU A 198 -3.74 -2.60 0.89
N ASP A 199 -3.11 -1.68 1.63
CA ASP A 199 -1.96 -1.97 2.49
C ASP A 199 -2.29 -3.09 3.49
N SER A 200 -3.45 -3.00 4.13
CA SER A 200 -3.95 -4.03 5.05
C SER A 200 -4.20 -5.38 4.37
N LEU A 201 -4.72 -5.37 3.13
CA LEU A 201 -4.93 -6.59 2.34
C LEU A 201 -3.61 -7.21 1.85
N ILE A 202 -2.62 -6.40 1.50
CA ILE A 202 -1.27 -6.86 1.12
C ILE A 202 -0.61 -7.53 2.34
N ALA A 203 -0.68 -6.91 3.51
CA ALA A 203 -0.09 -7.42 4.75
C ALA A 203 -0.83 -8.63 5.33
N ARG A 204 -2.12 -8.81 5.01
CA ARG A 204 -2.94 -9.93 5.53
C ARG A 204 -2.29 -11.27 5.20
N ASP A 205 -2.34 -12.19 6.14
CA ASP A 205 -1.77 -13.54 6.06
C ASP A 205 -0.24 -13.56 5.88
N GLY A 206 0.41 -12.39 5.96
CA GLY A 206 1.85 -12.25 5.91
C GLY A 206 2.49 -13.04 4.77
N PHE A 207 3.52 -13.79 5.10
CA PHE A 207 4.26 -14.62 4.16
C PHE A 207 3.41 -15.72 3.49
N MET A 208 2.47 -16.34 4.24
CA MET A 208 1.59 -17.36 3.68
C MET A 208 0.67 -16.80 2.61
N GLY A 209 0.20 -15.57 2.75
CA GLY A 209 -0.58 -14.87 1.71
C GLY A 209 0.18 -14.68 0.40
N ILE A 210 1.49 -14.37 0.49
CA ILE A 210 2.38 -14.24 -0.68
C ILE A 210 2.54 -15.56 -1.43
N LEU A 211 2.52 -16.70 -0.74
CA LEU A 211 2.66 -18.01 -1.35
C LEU A 211 1.34 -18.58 -1.87
N SER A 212 0.26 -18.43 -1.11
CA SER A 212 -1.05 -19.00 -1.48
C SER A 212 -1.70 -18.24 -2.64
N ASN A 213 -1.76 -16.90 -2.56
CA ASN A 213 -2.43 -16.03 -3.51
C ASN A 213 -1.55 -14.91 -4.09
N PRO A 214 -0.38 -15.25 -4.69
CA PRO A 214 0.60 -14.24 -5.13
C PRO A 214 0.04 -13.28 -6.19
N LEU A 215 -0.81 -13.76 -7.10
CA LEU A 215 -1.39 -12.92 -8.14
C LEU A 215 -2.37 -11.89 -7.57
N GLN A 216 -3.18 -12.28 -6.59
CA GLN A 216 -4.09 -11.35 -5.93
C GLN A 216 -3.32 -10.28 -5.14
N LYS A 217 -2.27 -10.67 -4.40
CA LYS A 217 -1.39 -9.73 -3.70
C LYS A 217 -0.74 -8.75 -4.68
N LEU A 218 -0.23 -9.25 -5.81
CA LEU A 218 0.38 -8.39 -6.84
C LEU A 218 -0.64 -7.41 -7.44
N ARG A 219 -1.90 -7.82 -7.65
CA ARG A 219 -2.99 -6.93 -8.09
C ARG A 219 -3.31 -5.83 -7.08
N TYR A 220 -3.31 -6.15 -5.77
CA TYR A 220 -3.49 -5.13 -4.74
C TYR A 220 -2.36 -4.10 -4.75
N VAL A 221 -1.12 -4.54 -4.93
CA VAL A 221 0.04 -3.62 -5.05
C VAL A 221 -0.08 -2.78 -6.33
N ASP A 222 -0.46 -3.36 -7.47
CA ASP A 222 -0.69 -2.62 -8.72
C ASP A 222 -1.74 -1.51 -8.54
N GLN A 223 -2.89 -1.84 -7.94
CA GLN A 223 -3.94 -0.85 -7.64
C GLN A 223 -3.44 0.24 -6.68
N GLN A 224 -2.70 -0.13 -5.64
CA GLN A 224 -2.13 0.80 -4.68
C GLN A 224 -1.17 1.80 -5.35
N ILE A 225 -0.31 1.32 -6.26
CA ILE A 225 0.62 2.16 -7.02
C ILE A 225 -0.12 3.13 -7.95
N GLN A 226 -1.21 2.69 -8.58
CA GLN A 226 -2.05 3.59 -9.39
C GLN A 226 -2.63 4.72 -8.55
N LEU A 227 -3.16 4.41 -7.36
CA LEU A 227 -3.70 5.40 -6.44
C LEU A 227 -2.62 6.36 -5.91
N TYR A 228 -1.41 5.88 -5.63
CA TYR A 228 -0.28 6.74 -5.27
C TYR A 228 0.04 7.74 -6.39
N ASN A 229 0.09 7.29 -7.65
CA ASN A 229 0.35 8.16 -8.80
C ASN A 229 -0.76 9.20 -9.00
N GLU A 230 -2.03 8.83 -8.77
CA GLU A 230 -3.17 9.76 -8.83
C GLU A 230 -3.19 10.77 -7.68
N GLN A 231 -2.71 10.37 -6.49
CA GLN A 231 -2.65 11.24 -5.33
C GLN A 231 -1.59 12.33 -5.47
N GLY A 232 -0.49 12.05 -6.13
CA GLY A 232 0.53 13.05 -6.45
C GLY A 232 1.95 12.48 -6.50
N PRO A 233 2.90 13.26 -7.04
CA PRO A 233 4.25 12.78 -7.35
C PRO A 233 5.15 12.57 -6.11
N ASN A 234 4.70 12.91 -4.92
CA ASN A 234 5.53 12.99 -3.70
C ASN A 234 5.27 11.87 -2.71
N ASP A 235 4.66 10.77 -3.16
CA ASP A 235 4.26 9.74 -2.22
C ASP A 235 5.45 8.88 -1.76
N VAL A 236 5.74 8.94 -0.47
CA VAL A 236 6.79 8.13 0.18
C VAL A 236 6.44 6.64 0.24
N GLY A 237 5.17 6.27 0.04
CA GLY A 237 4.69 4.89 0.00
C GLY A 237 5.03 4.17 -1.30
N LEU A 238 5.19 4.90 -2.40
CA LEU A 238 5.41 4.33 -3.72
C LEU A 238 6.64 3.40 -3.82
N PRO A 239 7.84 3.79 -3.33
CA PRO A 239 9.01 2.89 -3.36
C PRO A 239 8.80 1.61 -2.52
N ARG A 240 8.08 1.72 -1.40
CA ARG A 240 7.73 0.56 -0.56
C ARG A 240 6.80 -0.39 -1.31
N ALA A 241 5.77 0.12 -1.98
CA ALA A 241 4.87 -0.71 -2.77
C ALA A 241 5.61 -1.49 -3.88
N PHE A 242 6.60 -0.88 -4.54
CA PHE A 242 7.44 -1.60 -5.49
C PHE A 242 8.29 -2.69 -4.82
N LEU A 243 8.75 -2.50 -3.57
CA LEU A 243 9.44 -3.57 -2.83
C LEU A 243 8.49 -4.72 -2.48
N ASP A 244 7.25 -4.43 -2.11
CA ASP A 244 6.24 -5.46 -1.85
C ASP A 244 5.99 -6.30 -3.11
N ALA A 245 5.88 -5.67 -4.29
CA ALA A 245 5.80 -6.37 -5.58
C ALA A 245 7.06 -7.22 -5.87
N ALA A 246 8.25 -6.69 -5.56
CA ALA A 246 9.51 -7.41 -5.71
C ALA A 246 9.55 -8.66 -4.83
N GLN A 247 9.17 -8.55 -3.56
CA GLN A 247 9.14 -9.66 -2.61
C GLN A 247 8.15 -10.76 -3.05
N ILE A 248 6.96 -10.36 -3.54
CA ILE A 248 5.98 -11.31 -4.11
C ILE A 248 6.59 -12.05 -5.30
N ALA A 249 7.26 -11.35 -6.21
CA ALA A 249 7.89 -11.93 -7.38
C ALA A 249 9.03 -12.88 -6.98
N ILE A 250 9.95 -12.45 -6.10
CA ILE A 250 11.09 -13.24 -5.61
C ILE A 250 10.61 -14.52 -4.92
N ALA A 251 9.65 -14.42 -4.00
CA ALA A 251 9.13 -15.57 -3.26
C ALA A 251 8.54 -16.64 -4.18
N ASN A 252 8.05 -16.24 -5.36
CA ASN A 252 7.49 -17.13 -6.37
C ASN A 252 8.47 -17.45 -7.52
N GLY A 253 9.75 -17.06 -7.41
CA GLY A 253 10.81 -17.38 -8.34
C GLY A 253 10.88 -16.53 -9.62
N ASP A 254 10.13 -15.41 -9.69
CA ASP A 254 10.08 -14.52 -10.85
C ASP A 254 11.19 -13.46 -10.80
N LEU A 255 12.40 -13.83 -11.17
CA LEU A 255 13.57 -12.94 -11.09
C LEU A 255 13.53 -11.82 -12.13
N ALA A 256 12.92 -12.06 -13.29
CA ALA A 256 12.79 -11.03 -14.34
C ALA A 256 11.97 -9.83 -13.84
N ARG A 257 10.78 -10.07 -13.29
CA ARG A 257 9.92 -9.02 -12.74
C ARG A 257 10.48 -8.43 -11.45
N ALA A 258 11.02 -9.28 -10.58
CA ALA A 258 11.63 -8.85 -9.33
C ALA A 258 12.69 -7.77 -9.55
N ARG A 259 13.58 -7.98 -10.53
CA ARG A 259 14.63 -6.99 -10.88
C ARG A 259 14.03 -5.63 -11.26
N ILE A 260 12.98 -5.61 -12.07
CA ILE A 260 12.34 -4.35 -12.50
C ILE A 260 11.66 -3.65 -11.31
N PHE A 261 10.99 -4.41 -10.46
CA PHE A 261 10.38 -3.84 -9.25
C PHE A 261 11.42 -3.28 -8.28
N ILE A 262 12.55 -3.99 -8.07
CA ILE A 262 13.67 -3.49 -7.25
C ILE A 262 14.25 -2.22 -7.85
N GLU A 263 14.45 -2.15 -9.17
CA GLU A 263 14.96 -0.95 -9.85
C GLU A 263 14.04 0.27 -9.64
N ARG A 264 12.72 0.10 -9.82
CA ARG A 264 11.74 1.16 -9.57
C ARG A 264 11.72 1.59 -8.10
N ALA A 265 11.79 0.63 -7.17
CA ALA A 265 11.87 0.90 -5.74
C ALA A 265 13.16 1.66 -5.38
N LEU A 266 14.30 1.20 -5.87
CA LEU A 266 15.61 1.78 -5.61
C LEU A 266 15.68 3.24 -6.06
N PHE A 267 15.17 3.54 -7.26
CA PHE A 267 15.09 4.92 -7.75
C PHE A 267 14.31 5.83 -6.78
N GLY A 268 13.17 5.36 -6.29
CA GLY A 268 12.39 6.10 -5.30
C GLY A 268 13.12 6.25 -3.96
N TRP A 269 13.72 5.17 -3.45
CA TRP A 269 14.48 5.21 -2.19
C TRP A 269 15.69 6.15 -2.24
N ILE A 270 16.42 6.23 -3.37
CA ILE A 270 17.50 7.19 -3.55
C ILE A 270 16.99 8.62 -3.38
N VAL A 271 15.83 8.94 -3.93
CA VAL A 271 15.20 10.25 -3.77
C VAL A 271 14.83 10.54 -2.31
N LEU A 272 14.31 9.54 -1.59
CA LEU A 272 13.82 9.71 -0.23
C LEU A 272 14.95 9.87 0.81
N VAL A 273 16.02 9.10 0.70
CA VAL A 273 17.02 8.94 1.78
C VAL A 273 18.47 9.11 1.32
N GLY A 274 18.71 9.29 0.02
CA GLY A 274 20.05 9.46 -0.55
C GLY A 274 20.75 8.13 -0.89
N GLU A 275 21.77 8.22 -1.73
CA GLU A 275 22.51 7.05 -2.27
C GLU A 275 23.32 6.29 -1.23
N ASP A 276 23.73 6.96 -0.16
CA ASP A 276 24.59 6.47 0.91
C ASP A 276 23.80 5.84 2.09
N ASN A 277 22.47 5.71 1.96
CA ASN A 277 21.66 5.06 2.99
C ASN A 277 21.81 3.54 2.93
N SER A 278 21.82 2.87 4.10
CA SER A 278 22.02 1.42 4.21
C SER A 278 20.98 0.61 3.40
N ASN A 279 19.71 1.02 3.40
CA ASN A 279 18.66 0.37 2.62
C ASN A 279 18.93 0.48 1.11
N VAL A 280 19.38 1.65 0.63
CA VAL A 280 19.73 1.86 -0.78
C VAL A 280 20.87 0.95 -1.18
N LEU A 281 21.91 0.81 -0.34
CA LEU A 281 23.02 -0.08 -0.58
C LEU A 281 22.57 -1.55 -0.65
N GLN A 282 21.71 -1.98 0.27
CA GLN A 282 21.11 -3.32 0.27
C GLN A 282 20.32 -3.59 -1.01
N TYR A 283 19.46 -2.66 -1.43
CA TYR A 283 18.65 -2.83 -2.65
C TYR A 283 19.49 -2.80 -3.93
N ARG A 284 20.62 -2.09 -3.96
CA ARG A 284 21.60 -2.18 -5.07
C ARG A 284 22.17 -3.58 -5.21
N HIS A 285 22.48 -4.26 -4.11
CA HIS A 285 22.94 -5.65 -4.15
C HIS A 285 21.84 -6.58 -4.66
N LEU A 286 20.60 -6.39 -4.20
CA LEU A 286 19.45 -7.17 -4.68
C LEU A 286 19.13 -6.90 -6.16
N LEU A 287 19.35 -5.68 -6.66
CA LEU A 287 19.18 -5.37 -8.08
C LEU A 287 20.16 -6.15 -8.96
N GLN A 288 21.40 -6.36 -8.49
CA GLN A 288 22.39 -7.16 -9.20
C GLN A 288 22.00 -8.65 -9.23
N ASP A 289 21.52 -9.17 -8.12
CA ASP A 289 21.11 -10.57 -7.98
C ASP A 289 19.91 -10.72 -7.03
N PRO A 290 18.68 -10.65 -7.56
CA PRO A 290 17.48 -10.81 -6.74
C PRO A 290 17.37 -12.18 -6.06
N SER A 291 18.11 -13.20 -6.51
CA SER A 291 18.14 -14.53 -5.90
C SER A 291 18.83 -14.57 -4.52
N LYS A 292 19.53 -13.49 -4.14
CA LYS A 292 20.14 -13.35 -2.81
C LYS A 292 19.16 -12.94 -1.71
N HIS A 293 17.91 -12.61 -2.06
CA HIS A 293 16.89 -12.32 -1.07
C HIS A 293 16.46 -13.60 -0.34
N GLU A 294 16.23 -13.51 0.97
CA GLU A 294 15.85 -14.64 1.84
C GLU A 294 14.59 -15.40 1.40
N LEU A 295 13.67 -14.71 0.74
CA LEU A 295 12.44 -15.30 0.22
C LEU A 295 12.63 -16.10 -1.08
N TYR A 296 13.81 -16.07 -1.70
CA TYR A 296 14.03 -16.78 -2.97
C TYR A 296 14.06 -18.30 -2.77
N GLY A 297 13.42 -19.01 -3.68
CA GLY A 297 13.43 -20.49 -3.71
C GLY A 297 12.33 -21.16 -2.89
N ILE A 298 11.51 -20.40 -2.16
CA ILE A 298 10.41 -20.95 -1.35
C ILE A 298 9.28 -21.47 -2.26
N SER A 299 8.98 -20.77 -3.35
CA SER A 299 8.06 -21.22 -4.38
C SER A 299 8.69 -21.06 -5.77
N LYS A 300 8.28 -21.92 -6.71
CA LYS A 300 8.72 -21.86 -8.11
C LYS A 300 7.55 -21.65 -9.07
N LYS A 301 6.41 -21.18 -8.56
CA LYS A 301 5.19 -20.99 -9.38
C LYS A 301 5.41 -20.11 -10.61
N TRP A 302 6.28 -19.11 -10.50
CA TRP A 302 6.53 -18.11 -11.54
C TRP A 302 7.96 -18.10 -12.03
N LYS A 303 8.70 -19.19 -11.88
CA LYS A 303 10.13 -19.27 -12.15
C LYS A 303 10.50 -18.65 -13.50
N THR A 304 11.34 -17.61 -13.44
CA THR A 304 12.01 -16.97 -14.58
C THR A 304 13.45 -16.66 -14.22
N ALA A 305 14.32 -16.53 -15.23
CA ALA A 305 15.65 -15.95 -15.06
C ALA A 305 15.59 -14.42 -15.21
N VAL A 306 16.60 -13.72 -14.71
CA VAL A 306 16.71 -12.24 -14.84
C VAL A 306 16.71 -11.82 -16.32
N GLY A 307 17.30 -12.63 -17.21
CA GLY A 307 17.37 -12.37 -18.65
C GLY A 307 16.04 -12.58 -19.41
N ASP A 308 15.02 -13.15 -18.78
CA ASP A 308 13.72 -13.41 -19.41
C ASP A 308 12.83 -12.15 -19.48
N THR A 309 13.40 -10.96 -19.22
CA THR A 309 12.71 -9.68 -19.42
C THR A 309 12.44 -9.47 -20.91
N PRO A 310 11.16 -9.33 -21.35
CA PRO A 310 10.83 -9.18 -22.76
C PRO A 310 11.40 -7.90 -23.33
N GLN A 311 11.87 -7.97 -24.57
CA GLN A 311 12.40 -6.84 -25.33
C GLN A 311 11.39 -6.40 -26.38
N GLY A 312 11.38 -5.11 -26.74
CA GLY A 312 10.59 -4.58 -27.84
C GLY A 312 9.09 -4.44 -27.59
N LEU A 313 8.62 -4.61 -26.35
CA LEU A 313 7.26 -4.30 -25.97
C LEU A 313 7.05 -2.77 -25.93
N ASP A 314 5.87 -2.33 -26.35
CA ASP A 314 5.44 -0.95 -26.07
C ASP A 314 5.23 -0.76 -24.55
N PRO A 315 5.20 0.49 -24.04
CA PRO A 315 5.10 0.77 -22.60
C PRO A 315 3.90 0.10 -21.91
N LYS A 316 2.74 0.04 -22.58
CA LYS A 316 1.54 -0.58 -22.04
C LYS A 316 1.67 -2.10 -22.00
N ALA A 317 2.13 -2.72 -23.08
CA ALA A 317 2.36 -4.17 -23.13
C ALA A 317 3.42 -4.61 -22.14
N PHE A 318 4.48 -3.79 -21.93
CA PHE A 318 5.48 -4.03 -20.90
C PHE A 318 4.87 -3.95 -19.49
N ASP A 319 4.04 -2.96 -19.22
CA ASP A 319 3.39 -2.80 -17.93
C ASP A 319 2.37 -3.92 -17.66
N ASP A 320 1.60 -4.34 -18.68
CA ASP A 320 0.70 -5.48 -18.58
C ASP A 320 1.49 -6.80 -18.30
N TRP A 321 2.65 -6.98 -18.92
CA TRP A 321 3.54 -8.10 -18.61
C TRP A 321 4.08 -8.00 -17.18
N LEU A 322 4.56 -6.84 -16.78
CA LEU A 322 5.18 -6.62 -15.46
C LEU A 322 4.21 -6.98 -14.33
N TRP A 323 2.98 -6.50 -14.43
CA TRP A 323 1.93 -6.71 -13.43
C TRP A 323 1.13 -8.00 -13.60
N ARG A 324 1.52 -8.85 -14.54
CA ARG A 324 0.78 -10.08 -14.87
C ARG A 324 -0.70 -9.80 -15.10
N ARG A 325 -1.02 -8.66 -15.72
CA ARG A 325 -2.39 -8.33 -16.10
C ARG A 325 -2.82 -9.31 -17.20
N GLU A 326 -3.95 -9.95 -17.00
CA GLU A 326 -4.51 -10.81 -18.04
C GLU A 326 -4.66 -9.96 -19.31
N LYS A 327 -4.21 -10.51 -20.44
CA LYS A 327 -4.52 -9.87 -21.73
C LYS A 327 -6.04 -9.77 -21.76
N ALA A 328 -6.57 -8.56 -21.80
CA ALA A 328 -7.98 -8.36 -22.05
C ALA A 328 -8.35 -9.26 -23.24
N GLN A 329 -9.29 -10.19 -23.04
CA GLN A 329 -9.79 -11.01 -24.15
C GLN A 329 -10.08 -10.02 -25.27
N ARG A 330 -9.58 -10.29 -26.48
CA ARG A 330 -9.75 -9.38 -27.63
C ARG A 330 -11.22 -8.99 -27.66
N PRO A 331 -11.58 -7.70 -27.73
CA PRO A 331 -12.96 -7.29 -27.84
C PRO A 331 -13.57 -8.05 -29.02
N GLY A 332 -14.53 -8.96 -28.76
CA GLY A 332 -15.19 -9.75 -29.78
C GLY A 332 -15.05 -11.28 -29.67
N GLN A 333 -14.17 -11.83 -28.82
CA GLN A 333 -14.17 -13.26 -28.54
C GLN A 333 -15.17 -13.53 -27.41
N LEU A 334 -16.40 -13.78 -27.80
CA LEU A 334 -17.48 -14.19 -26.88
C LEU A 334 -17.14 -15.56 -26.31
N ALA A 335 -17.42 -15.76 -25.00
CA ALA A 335 -17.35 -17.05 -24.38
C ALA A 335 -18.37 -17.99 -25.08
N ASP A 336 -17.92 -19.20 -25.49
CA ASP A 336 -18.82 -20.21 -25.99
C ASP A 336 -19.50 -20.93 -24.81
N PHE A 337 -20.68 -20.48 -24.46
CA PHE A 337 -21.50 -21.08 -23.39
C PHE A 337 -21.93 -22.54 -23.65
N ARG A 338 -21.71 -23.07 -24.87
CA ARG A 338 -21.92 -24.46 -25.17
C ARG A 338 -20.77 -25.37 -24.76
N ASN A 339 -19.62 -24.73 -24.41
CA ASN A 339 -18.47 -25.47 -23.93
C ASN A 339 -18.71 -25.98 -22.50
N ARG A 340 -19.20 -27.23 -22.41
CA ARG A 340 -19.51 -27.89 -21.13
C ARG A 340 -18.30 -28.12 -20.23
N MET A 341 -17.10 -28.08 -20.76
CA MET A 341 -15.87 -28.12 -19.98
C MET A 341 -15.66 -26.85 -19.17
N THR A 342 -16.08 -25.70 -19.71
CA THR A 342 -15.98 -24.39 -19.07
C THR A 342 -17.27 -24.00 -18.35
N PHE A 343 -18.43 -24.39 -18.88
CA PHE A 343 -19.76 -24.08 -18.35
C PHE A 343 -20.53 -25.38 -18.11
N PRO A 344 -20.17 -26.19 -17.10
CA PRO A 344 -20.85 -27.45 -16.79
C PRO A 344 -22.27 -27.20 -16.30
N GLY A 345 -23.18 -28.16 -16.57
CA GLY A 345 -24.42 -28.29 -15.84
C GLY A 345 -24.18 -28.82 -14.43
N PHE A 346 -25.25 -28.88 -13.61
CA PHE A 346 -25.09 -29.31 -12.22
C PHE A 346 -24.56 -30.73 -12.11
N ASP A 347 -25.07 -31.64 -12.93
CA ASP A 347 -24.70 -33.06 -12.89
C ASP A 347 -23.26 -33.33 -13.37
N ASP A 348 -22.68 -32.38 -14.11
CA ASP A 348 -21.28 -32.42 -14.57
C ASP A 348 -20.30 -31.75 -13.58
N LEU A 349 -20.79 -31.15 -12.49
CA LEU A 349 -19.92 -30.53 -11.47
C LEU A 349 -19.17 -31.60 -10.65
N PRO A 350 -17.95 -31.32 -10.20
CA PRO A 350 -17.26 -32.22 -9.26
C PRO A 350 -18.01 -32.31 -7.92
N ASP A 351 -18.04 -33.48 -7.31
CA ASP A 351 -18.47 -33.66 -5.92
C ASP A 351 -17.38 -33.13 -4.96
N GLU A 352 -17.77 -32.52 -3.86
CA GLU A 352 -16.82 -31.98 -2.87
C GLU A 352 -15.98 -33.05 -2.18
N ASN A 353 -16.48 -34.28 -2.10
CA ASN A 353 -15.83 -35.42 -1.46
C ASN A 353 -15.08 -36.32 -2.45
N ASP A 354 -15.23 -36.10 -3.77
CA ASP A 354 -14.58 -36.87 -4.82
C ASP A 354 -13.71 -35.96 -5.70
N VAL A 355 -12.41 -36.13 -5.58
CA VAL A 355 -11.45 -35.32 -6.33
C VAL A 355 -11.31 -35.79 -7.74
N SER A 356 -12.25 -35.39 -8.61
CA SER A 356 -12.23 -35.70 -10.03
C SER A 356 -10.97 -35.22 -10.73
N PRO A 357 -10.18 -36.12 -11.39
CA PRO A 357 -8.96 -35.72 -12.11
C PRO A 357 -9.23 -34.80 -13.32
N GLU A 358 -10.47 -34.66 -13.75
CA GLU A 358 -10.86 -33.73 -14.81
C GLU A 358 -10.83 -32.28 -14.33
N PHE A 359 -11.14 -32.05 -13.07
CA PHE A 359 -11.24 -30.74 -12.46
C PHE A 359 -10.01 -30.39 -11.63
N TYR A 360 -9.34 -31.38 -11.02
CA TYR A 360 -8.26 -31.16 -10.06
C TYR A 360 -6.98 -31.88 -10.47
N THR A 361 -5.87 -31.37 -9.99
CA THR A 361 -4.54 -31.98 -10.08
C THR A 361 -3.83 -31.86 -8.73
N SER A 362 -3.04 -32.88 -8.39
CA SER A 362 -2.18 -32.87 -7.21
C SER A 362 -0.78 -33.29 -7.62
N SER A 363 0.24 -32.65 -7.02
CA SER A 363 1.64 -33.03 -7.20
C SER A 363 2.18 -33.88 -6.05
N ASP A 364 1.50 -33.88 -4.89
CA ASP A 364 1.91 -34.52 -3.63
C ASP A 364 0.89 -35.56 -3.12
N GLY A 365 -0.23 -35.71 -3.83
CA GLY A 365 -1.33 -36.61 -3.45
C GLY A 365 -2.19 -36.12 -2.29
N PHE A 366 -1.85 -34.97 -1.67
CA PHE A 366 -2.57 -34.42 -0.51
C PHE A 366 -3.17 -33.06 -0.80
N THR A 367 -2.52 -32.24 -1.65
CA THR A 367 -2.97 -30.88 -1.97
C THR A 367 -3.51 -30.85 -3.38
N TYR A 368 -4.81 -30.59 -3.52
CA TYR A 368 -5.49 -30.55 -4.81
C TYR A 368 -5.69 -29.11 -5.29
N ARG A 369 -5.43 -28.87 -6.56
CA ARG A 369 -5.61 -27.56 -7.21
C ARG A 369 -6.46 -27.72 -8.45
N ALA A 370 -7.26 -26.68 -8.75
CA ALA A 370 -8.02 -26.66 -10.00
C ALA A 370 -7.06 -26.79 -11.20
N ARG A 371 -7.28 -27.84 -12.01
CA ARG A 371 -6.54 -28.11 -13.25
C ARG A 371 -6.99 -27.18 -14.38
N ARG A 372 -8.27 -26.74 -14.33
CA ARG A 372 -8.93 -25.85 -15.28
C ARG A 372 -9.89 -24.93 -14.53
N HIS A 373 -10.33 -23.87 -15.19
CA HIS A 373 -11.39 -23.02 -14.68
C HIS A 373 -12.74 -23.46 -15.19
N TRP A 374 -13.75 -23.50 -14.31
CA TRP A 374 -15.15 -23.74 -14.70
C TRP A 374 -16.06 -22.77 -13.96
N LEU A 375 -17.16 -22.42 -14.60
CA LEU A 375 -18.15 -21.47 -14.13
C LEU A 375 -19.54 -22.10 -14.26
N PHE A 376 -20.19 -22.33 -13.13
CA PHE A 376 -21.57 -22.78 -13.13
C PHE A 376 -22.50 -21.58 -13.32
N LEU A 377 -23.39 -21.65 -14.30
CA LEU A 377 -24.35 -20.61 -14.63
C LEU A 377 -25.76 -21.14 -14.42
N ALA A 378 -26.56 -20.42 -13.61
CA ALA A 378 -27.94 -20.83 -13.36
C ALA A 378 -28.86 -19.61 -13.12
N GLU A 379 -30.09 -19.68 -13.58
CA GLU A 379 -31.12 -18.66 -13.39
C GLU A 379 -31.67 -18.73 -11.97
N ILE A 380 -31.79 -17.59 -11.27
CA ILE A 380 -32.43 -17.50 -9.96
C ILE A 380 -33.94 -17.61 -10.15
N VAL A 381 -34.55 -18.74 -9.70
CA VAL A 381 -35.98 -18.95 -9.80
C VAL A 381 -36.75 -18.61 -8.52
N ASP A 382 -36.10 -18.79 -7.37
CA ASP A 382 -36.61 -18.36 -6.06
C ASP A 382 -35.50 -18.06 -5.08
N PHE A 383 -35.79 -17.35 -4.00
CA PHE A 383 -34.79 -17.05 -2.94
C PHE A 383 -35.46 -16.65 -1.61
N ASN A 384 -34.70 -16.78 -0.52
CA ASN A 384 -35.10 -16.33 0.81
C ASN A 384 -33.89 -15.76 1.56
N THR A 385 -34.08 -14.66 2.30
CA THR A 385 -33.04 -13.90 2.99
C THR A 385 -33.22 -13.83 4.51
N LEU A 386 -34.19 -14.56 5.10
CA LEU A 386 -34.58 -14.40 6.50
C LEU A 386 -33.44 -14.66 7.51
N PHE A 387 -32.75 -15.81 7.40
CA PHE A 387 -31.68 -16.19 8.32
C PHE A 387 -30.34 -16.32 7.62
N ARG A 388 -30.37 -16.84 6.42
CA ARG A 388 -29.27 -17.07 5.50
C ARG A 388 -29.84 -16.98 4.10
N LEU A 389 -29.11 -16.34 3.20
CA LEU A 389 -29.50 -16.38 1.79
C LEU A 389 -29.46 -17.82 1.29
N TRP A 390 -30.57 -18.26 0.74
CA TRP A 390 -30.59 -19.42 -0.13
C TRP A 390 -31.38 -19.07 -1.40
N MET A 391 -31.06 -19.73 -2.48
CA MET A 391 -31.68 -19.54 -3.78
C MET A 391 -32.02 -20.92 -4.37
N ASP A 392 -33.15 -21.03 -5.04
CA ASP A 392 -33.38 -22.07 -6.03
C ASP A 392 -32.88 -21.53 -7.35
N VAL A 393 -31.91 -22.23 -7.96
CA VAL A 393 -31.32 -21.83 -9.22
C VAL A 393 -31.53 -22.91 -10.27
N LYS A 394 -31.89 -22.51 -11.50
CA LYS A 394 -32.16 -23.41 -12.61
C LYS A 394 -30.98 -23.38 -13.56
N ASP A 395 -30.33 -24.52 -13.74
CA ASP A 395 -29.16 -24.67 -14.61
C ASP A 395 -29.50 -24.73 -16.11
N ILE A 396 -28.44 -24.85 -16.92
CA ILE A 396 -28.56 -24.89 -18.38
C ILE A 396 -29.33 -26.14 -18.90
N ASP A 397 -29.40 -27.22 -18.10
CA ASP A 397 -30.13 -28.43 -18.41
C ASP A 397 -31.59 -28.40 -17.91
N GLY A 398 -31.97 -27.27 -17.27
CA GLY A 398 -33.31 -27.05 -16.74
C GLY A 398 -33.55 -27.65 -15.37
N LYS A 399 -32.52 -28.16 -14.70
CA LYS A 399 -32.59 -28.72 -13.36
C LYS A 399 -32.61 -27.59 -12.33
N THR A 400 -33.54 -27.64 -11.38
CA THR A 400 -33.57 -26.71 -10.24
C THR A 400 -32.76 -27.26 -9.07
N ILE A 401 -31.85 -26.43 -8.54
CA ILE A 401 -30.85 -26.82 -7.57
C ILE A 401 -30.87 -25.79 -6.41
N PRO A 402 -30.84 -26.23 -5.14
CA PRO A 402 -30.67 -25.32 -4.02
C PRO A 402 -29.23 -24.85 -3.92
N LEU A 403 -29.05 -23.54 -3.76
CA LEU A 403 -27.80 -22.84 -3.54
C LEU A 403 -27.86 -22.16 -2.14
N TYR A 404 -27.03 -22.63 -1.21
CA TYR A 404 -26.98 -22.10 0.15
C TYR A 404 -25.67 -21.34 0.40
N PHE A 405 -25.75 -20.16 1.03
CA PHE A 405 -24.61 -19.32 1.36
C PHE A 405 -24.07 -19.62 2.76
N TYR A 406 -22.94 -20.27 2.82
CA TYR A 406 -22.20 -20.56 4.05
C TYR A 406 -21.03 -19.60 4.29
N THR A 407 -21.06 -18.44 3.63
CA THR A 407 -20.15 -17.32 3.85
C THR A 407 -20.35 -16.71 5.23
N ASP A 408 -19.36 -15.96 5.74
CA ASP A 408 -19.44 -15.24 7.03
C ASP A 408 -20.61 -14.23 7.03
N GLY A 409 -20.87 -13.57 5.91
CA GLY A 409 -21.98 -12.65 5.69
C GLY A 409 -23.34 -13.34 5.50
N ARG A 410 -23.36 -14.67 5.36
CA ARG A 410 -24.56 -15.47 5.10
C ARG A 410 -25.33 -15.01 3.87
N GLY A 411 -24.63 -14.51 2.84
CA GLY A 411 -25.18 -13.96 1.62
C GLY A 411 -25.48 -12.45 1.65
N ARG A 412 -25.20 -11.76 2.76
CA ARG A 412 -25.39 -10.28 2.87
C ARG A 412 -24.38 -9.49 2.08
N GLU A 413 -23.33 -10.13 1.57
CA GLU A 413 -22.35 -9.58 0.64
C GLU A 413 -22.90 -9.28 -0.75
N LEU A 414 -24.04 -9.90 -1.11
CA LEU A 414 -24.81 -9.54 -2.30
C LEU A 414 -25.82 -8.43 -1.95
N ALA A 415 -25.81 -7.35 -2.71
CA ALA A 415 -26.80 -6.29 -2.52
C ALA A 415 -28.22 -6.81 -2.84
N PRO A 416 -29.26 -6.40 -2.10
CA PRO A 416 -30.65 -6.84 -2.36
C PRO A 416 -31.10 -6.61 -3.80
N SER A 417 -30.60 -5.57 -4.47
CA SER A 417 -30.87 -5.28 -5.89
C SER A 417 -30.27 -6.29 -6.87
N GLN A 418 -29.29 -7.07 -6.43
CA GLN A 418 -28.67 -8.13 -7.22
C GLN A 418 -29.41 -9.45 -7.11
N ILE A 419 -30.24 -9.65 -6.08
CA ILE A 419 -30.95 -10.91 -5.84
C ILE A 419 -32.37 -10.78 -6.37
N GLN A 420 -32.56 -11.14 -7.65
CA GLN A 420 -33.87 -11.06 -8.30
C GLN A 420 -34.14 -12.30 -9.15
N LYS A 421 -35.40 -12.73 -9.19
CA LYS A 421 -35.84 -13.83 -10.07
C LYS A 421 -35.56 -13.47 -11.55
N GLY A 422 -35.08 -14.40 -12.30
CA GLY A 422 -34.67 -14.21 -13.69
C GLY A 422 -33.25 -13.69 -13.90
N TYR A 423 -32.54 -13.34 -12.83
CA TYR A 423 -31.11 -13.02 -12.91
C TYR A 423 -30.30 -14.31 -12.93
N THR A 424 -29.07 -14.23 -13.44
CA THR A 424 -28.15 -15.38 -13.52
C THR A 424 -27.13 -15.34 -12.41
N ALA A 425 -27.10 -16.37 -11.57
CA ALA A 425 -26.01 -16.64 -10.65
C ALA A 425 -24.86 -17.30 -11.43
N ALA A 426 -23.67 -16.73 -11.36
CA ALA A 426 -22.43 -17.24 -11.95
C ALA A 426 -21.48 -17.62 -10.81
N ILE A 427 -21.20 -18.91 -10.63
CA ILE A 427 -20.43 -19.45 -9.51
C ILE A 427 -19.15 -20.10 -10.03
N LEU A 428 -18.01 -19.50 -9.75
CA LEU A 428 -16.69 -20.01 -10.10
C LEU A 428 -16.34 -21.17 -9.17
N TYR A 429 -15.86 -22.29 -9.74
CA TYR A 429 -15.46 -23.50 -9.02
C TYR A 429 -16.57 -24.15 -8.20
N ALA A 430 -17.83 -24.05 -8.66
CA ALA A 430 -18.95 -24.71 -8.00
C ALA A 430 -18.71 -26.22 -7.88
N GLN A 431 -19.17 -26.79 -6.77
CA GLN A 431 -19.12 -28.23 -6.48
C GLN A 431 -20.50 -28.72 -6.04
N GLN A 432 -20.77 -30.00 -6.27
CA GLN A 432 -21.94 -30.65 -5.69
C GLN A 432 -21.69 -30.88 -4.19
N HIS A 433 -22.69 -30.54 -3.39
CA HIS A 433 -22.72 -30.78 -1.93
C HIS A 433 -23.99 -31.58 -1.57
N LYS A 434 -23.82 -32.58 -0.72
CA LYS A 434 -24.94 -33.33 -0.17
C LYS A 434 -25.26 -32.83 1.25
N PHE A 435 -26.41 -32.16 1.37
CA PHE A 435 -26.85 -31.63 2.67
C PHE A 435 -27.36 -32.76 3.60
N LEU A 436 -27.43 -32.45 4.90
CA LEU A 436 -27.94 -33.41 5.92
C LEU A 436 -29.39 -33.85 5.65
N SER A 437 -30.17 -33.04 4.94
CA SER A 437 -31.51 -33.38 4.43
C SER A 437 -31.52 -34.43 3.31
N LEU A 438 -30.38 -34.95 2.91
CA LEU A 438 -30.14 -35.82 1.74
C LEU A 438 -30.38 -35.11 0.40
N GLU A 439 -30.69 -33.84 0.39
CA GLU A 439 -30.80 -33.02 -0.81
C GLU A 439 -29.40 -32.68 -1.37
N THR A 440 -29.25 -32.73 -2.68
CA THR A 440 -27.99 -32.36 -3.34
C THR A 440 -28.12 -30.96 -3.94
N GLY A 441 -27.14 -30.11 -3.70
CA GLY A 441 -27.15 -28.74 -4.18
C GLY A 441 -25.75 -28.14 -4.19
N ILE A 442 -25.65 -26.80 -4.08
CA ILE A 442 -24.39 -26.08 -4.03
C ILE A 442 -24.27 -25.39 -2.66
N ARG A 443 -23.17 -25.66 -1.98
CA ARG A 443 -22.75 -24.96 -0.77
C ARG A 443 -21.73 -23.88 -1.15
N HIS A 444 -22.14 -22.62 -1.06
CA HIS A 444 -21.28 -21.49 -1.40
C HIS A 444 -20.61 -20.89 -0.16
N GLU A 445 -19.28 -20.94 -0.11
CA GLU A 445 -18.49 -20.52 1.07
C GLU A 445 -17.58 -19.31 0.79
N GLU A 446 -17.17 -19.11 -0.48
CA GLU A 446 -16.21 -18.05 -0.85
C GLU A 446 -16.92 -16.88 -1.54
N PRO A 447 -17.10 -15.72 -0.86
CA PRO A 447 -17.88 -14.60 -1.38
C PRO A 447 -17.41 -14.08 -2.74
N THR A 448 -16.12 -14.25 -3.04
CA THR A 448 -15.53 -13.75 -4.30
C THR A 448 -15.81 -14.63 -5.51
N ASN A 449 -16.28 -15.85 -5.27
CA ASN A 449 -16.53 -16.83 -6.32
C ASN A 449 -17.95 -16.77 -6.91
N ILE A 450 -18.78 -15.81 -6.49
CA ILE A 450 -20.12 -15.63 -7.07
C ILE A 450 -20.31 -14.22 -7.63
N LYS A 451 -20.97 -14.14 -8.78
CA LYS A 451 -21.53 -12.89 -9.34
C LYS A 451 -22.95 -13.12 -9.78
N VAL A 452 -23.79 -12.13 -9.60
CA VAL A 452 -25.15 -12.13 -10.14
C VAL A 452 -25.20 -11.14 -11.31
N LEU A 453 -25.69 -11.63 -12.45
CA LEU A 453 -25.70 -10.93 -13.73
C LEU A 453 -27.13 -10.59 -14.13
N LEU A 454 -27.33 -9.37 -14.61
CA LEU A 454 -28.59 -8.93 -15.21
C LEU A 454 -28.77 -9.64 -16.55
N TYR A 455 -29.69 -10.61 -16.60
CA TYR A 455 -30.23 -11.21 -17.83
C TYR A 455 -29.33 -12.14 -18.67
N CYS A 456 -29.75 -13.39 -18.87
CA CYS A 456 -29.11 -14.32 -19.79
C CYS A 456 -30.03 -15.29 -20.53
N HIS A 457 -31.29 -15.00 -20.80
CA HIS A 457 -32.16 -16.09 -21.35
C HIS A 457 -32.58 -16.01 -22.79
N GLN A 458 -32.25 -15.03 -23.63
CA GLN A 458 -32.71 -15.07 -25.03
C GLN A 458 -31.75 -14.68 -26.15
N ASN A 459 -30.57 -14.18 -25.86
CA ASN A 459 -29.62 -13.89 -26.95
C ASN A 459 -28.19 -14.26 -26.53
N HIS A 460 -27.62 -15.28 -27.12
CA HIS A 460 -26.30 -15.88 -26.99
C HIS A 460 -25.07 -14.93 -26.93
N LYS A 461 -25.19 -13.75 -26.34
CA LYS A 461 -24.12 -12.78 -26.24
C LYS A 461 -24.09 -12.18 -24.83
N LEU A 462 -23.25 -12.71 -23.98
CA LEU A 462 -22.86 -12.08 -22.71
C LEU A 462 -21.45 -11.51 -22.83
N SER A 463 -21.30 -10.24 -22.49
CA SER A 463 -20.01 -9.62 -22.22
C SER A 463 -19.77 -9.73 -20.72
N LEU A 464 -18.94 -10.65 -20.27
CA LEU A 464 -18.49 -10.77 -18.88
C LEU A 464 -17.25 -9.92 -18.69
N HIS A 465 -17.39 -8.82 -17.97
CA HIS A 465 -16.28 -8.09 -17.37
C HIS A 465 -16.08 -8.61 -15.94
N PHE A 466 -15.06 -9.45 -15.73
CA PHE A 466 -14.61 -9.90 -14.41
C PHE A 466 -13.60 -8.92 -13.83
#